data_5457623ebc0d644852cfb47bf3c5384d
#
_entry.id   5457623ebc0d644852cfb47bf3c5384d
#
_cell.length_a   1.000
_cell.length_b   1.000
_cell.length_c   1.000
_cell.angle_alpha   90.00
_cell.angle_beta   90.00
_cell.angle_gamma   90.00
#
_symmetry.space_group_name_H-M   'P 1'
#
loop_
_entity.id
_entity.type
_entity.pdbx_description
1 polymer ?
#
loop_
_entity_poly.entity_id
_entity_poly.type
_entity_poly.pdbx_seq_one_letter_code
_entity_poly.pdbx_strand_id
1 'polypeptide(L)'
;MDMLAERTLRQRGVRIYDTEEKAMEQAIKRKQFGLSGSTLKFIAMITMLIDHIGAVVLLRYILDMQGHISSVEQYNSMVTLYRVMRGIGRIAFPIYCFLLVEGFQKTRNLKKYILRLGVFALIAEVPFDLAFTARVFSLRYQSVMLTLLVGVLTMWGVSLLERHVKNRILLVLGGALVIALGAGAAELMKTDYGYLGILCIMVLYALRRVKWMQILGGCLVFSWEVWAPVAFLPIAFYDGRRGLRLKYVFYLFYPLHLLILYLICVYMGWGNIPAV
;
A
#
# COMPACT_ATOMS: atom_id res chain seq x y z
N MET A 1 41.29 9.08 54.97
CA MET A 1 39.98 8.47 54.74
C MET A 1 39.38 8.89 53.40
N ASP A 2 39.96 9.85 52.65
CA ASP A 2 39.35 10.40 51.41
C ASP A 2 39.68 9.66 50.08
N MET A 3 40.89 9.03 50.00
CA MET A 3 41.29 8.36 48.76
C MET A 3 40.44 7.12 48.36
N LEU A 4 39.85 6.45 49.32
CA LEU A 4 38.97 5.28 49.06
C LEU A 4 37.58 5.74 48.58
N ALA A 5 37.08 6.88 49.09
CA ALA A 5 35.81 7.45 48.66
C ALA A 5 35.86 7.96 47.19
N GLU A 6 36.96 8.65 46.82
CA GLU A 6 37.18 9.10 45.44
C GLU A 6 37.30 7.95 44.41
N ARG A 7 38.03 6.88 44.79
CA ARG A 7 38.10 5.67 43.94
C ARG A 7 36.73 5.02 43.71
N THR A 8 35.90 4.98 44.77
CA THR A 8 34.55 4.38 44.69
C THR A 8 33.59 5.23 43.83
N LEU A 9 33.67 6.55 43.94
CA LEU A 9 32.89 7.48 43.11
C LEU A 9 33.32 7.41 41.63
N ARG A 10 34.61 7.33 41.35
CA ARG A 10 35.15 7.16 40.00
C ARG A 10 34.73 5.85 39.38
N GLN A 11 34.78 4.73 40.15
CA GLN A 11 34.30 3.43 39.66
C GLN A 11 32.77 3.38 39.44
N ARG A 12 31.97 4.08 40.25
CA ARG A 12 30.53 4.22 40.05
C ARG A 12 30.21 5.07 38.80
N GLY A 13 30.94 6.17 38.60
CA GLY A 13 30.79 7.01 37.41
C GLY A 13 31.09 6.24 36.14
N VAL A 14 32.21 5.52 36.05
CA VAL A 14 32.58 4.68 34.90
C VAL A 14 31.52 3.61 34.63
N ARG A 15 30.98 2.96 35.67
CA ARG A 15 29.92 1.94 35.50
C ARG A 15 28.60 2.53 35.01
N ILE A 16 28.24 3.74 35.38
CA ILE A 16 27.01 4.41 34.91
C ILE A 16 27.15 4.76 33.43
N TYR A 17 28.27 5.34 33.01
CA TYR A 17 28.57 5.66 31.61
C TYR A 17 28.56 4.40 30.73
N ASP A 18 29.20 3.31 31.15
CA ASP A 18 29.18 2.02 30.43
C ASP A 18 27.76 1.41 30.28
N THR A 19 26.92 1.63 31.29
CA THR A 19 25.53 1.14 31.26
C THR A 19 24.66 1.96 30.34
N GLU A 20 24.82 3.29 30.34
CA GLU A 20 24.11 4.20 29.45
C GLU A 20 24.55 4.02 28.00
N GLU A 21 25.85 3.84 27.73
CA GLU A 21 26.39 3.58 26.40
C GLU A 21 25.87 2.25 25.84
N LYS A 22 25.89 1.18 26.65
CA LYS A 22 25.31 -0.14 26.26
C LYS A 22 23.80 -0.06 26.05
N ALA A 23 23.07 0.70 26.87
CA ALA A 23 21.64 0.92 26.70
C ALA A 23 21.35 1.71 25.41
N MET A 24 22.17 2.72 25.11
CA MET A 24 22.09 3.50 23.88
C MET A 24 22.46 2.66 22.65
N GLU A 25 23.52 1.86 22.73
CA GLU A 25 23.93 0.93 21.67
C GLU A 25 22.86 -0.14 21.41
N GLN A 26 22.22 -0.69 22.46
CA GLN A 26 21.09 -1.60 22.35
C GLN A 26 19.84 -0.92 21.77
N ALA A 27 19.57 0.33 22.13
CA ALA A 27 18.48 1.13 21.58
C ALA A 27 18.72 1.43 20.10
N ILE A 28 19.96 1.73 19.70
CA ILE A 28 20.37 1.91 18.31
C ILE A 28 20.24 0.59 17.53
N LYS A 29 20.73 -0.53 18.09
CA LYS A 29 20.57 -1.87 17.48
C LYS A 29 19.10 -2.29 17.35
N ARG A 30 18.25 -2.04 18.38
CA ARG A 30 16.79 -2.27 18.29
C ARG A 30 16.13 -1.42 17.21
N LYS A 31 16.62 -0.19 17.00
CA LYS A 31 16.13 0.71 15.94
C LYS A 31 16.58 0.28 14.54
N GLN A 32 17.61 -0.57 14.42
CA GLN A 32 18.09 -1.13 13.15
C GLN A 32 17.38 -2.44 12.77
N PHE A 33 16.67 -3.09 13.70
CA PHE A 33 16.05 -4.41 13.49
C PHE A 33 14.61 -4.29 13.03
N GLY A 34 14.36 -3.56 11.94
CA GLY A 34 13.01 -3.39 11.41
C GLY A 34 13.02 -3.08 9.92
N LEU A 35 11.86 -3.25 9.29
CA LEU A 35 11.64 -2.93 7.89
C LEU A 35 11.45 -1.42 7.71
N SER A 36 12.14 -0.82 6.75
CA SER A 36 11.93 0.58 6.38
C SER A 36 10.71 0.73 5.46
N GLY A 37 10.21 1.97 5.33
CA GLY A 37 9.14 2.28 4.38
C GLY A 37 9.50 2.00 2.93
N SER A 38 10.78 2.12 2.54
CA SER A 38 11.22 1.70 1.20
C SER A 38 11.19 0.19 1.03
N THR A 39 11.56 -0.59 2.05
CA THR A 39 11.48 -2.05 2.02
C THR A 39 10.04 -2.53 1.84
N LEU A 40 9.09 -1.94 2.59
CA LEU A 40 7.66 -2.23 2.41
C LEU A 40 7.18 -1.90 0.99
N LYS A 41 7.64 -0.78 0.41
CA LYS A 41 7.32 -0.43 -0.99
C LYS A 41 7.86 -1.45 -1.98
N PHE A 42 9.08 -1.96 -1.78
CA PHE A 42 9.63 -3.01 -2.65
C PHE A 42 8.83 -4.31 -2.55
N ILE A 43 8.44 -4.71 -1.34
CA ILE A 43 7.55 -5.88 -1.16
C ILE A 43 6.24 -5.67 -1.93
N ALA A 44 5.59 -4.51 -1.76
CA ALA A 44 4.36 -4.18 -2.46
C ALA A 44 4.53 -4.12 -3.99
N MET A 45 5.65 -3.58 -4.50
CA MET A 45 5.95 -3.54 -5.92
C MET A 45 6.14 -4.94 -6.52
N ILE A 46 6.86 -5.82 -5.82
CA ILE A 46 7.11 -7.19 -6.29
C ILE A 46 5.80 -7.98 -6.31
N THR A 47 5.02 -7.93 -5.23
CA THR A 47 3.72 -8.64 -5.16
C THR A 47 2.73 -8.09 -6.18
N MET A 48 2.70 -6.77 -6.42
CA MET A 48 1.89 -6.13 -7.45
C MET A 48 2.34 -6.52 -8.86
N LEU A 49 3.65 -6.62 -9.13
CA LEU A 49 4.15 -7.07 -10.43
C LEU A 49 3.72 -8.52 -10.71
N ILE A 50 3.82 -9.41 -9.72
CA ILE A 50 3.34 -10.80 -9.83
C ILE A 50 1.84 -10.84 -10.16
N ASP A 51 1.04 -10.01 -9.45
CA ASP A 51 -0.39 -9.85 -9.71
C ASP A 51 -0.68 -9.47 -11.16
N HIS A 52 0.00 -8.42 -11.63
CA HIS A 52 -0.27 -7.87 -12.95
C HIS A 52 0.28 -8.77 -14.09
N ILE A 53 1.37 -9.51 -13.87
CA ILE A 53 1.76 -10.58 -14.82
C ILE A 53 0.63 -11.61 -14.93
N GLY A 54 0.05 -12.04 -13.80
CA GLY A 54 -1.11 -12.93 -13.78
C GLY A 54 -2.31 -12.31 -14.50
N ALA A 55 -2.70 -11.10 -14.11
CA ALA A 55 -3.91 -10.45 -14.59
C ALA A 55 -3.82 -10.00 -16.06
N VAL A 56 -2.65 -9.59 -16.54
CA VAL A 56 -2.50 -9.00 -17.88
C VAL A 56 -1.98 -10.02 -18.89
N VAL A 57 -0.92 -10.75 -18.55
CA VAL A 57 -0.25 -11.66 -19.50
C VAL A 57 -0.84 -13.07 -19.43
N LEU A 58 -0.84 -13.69 -18.22
CA LEU A 58 -1.28 -15.08 -18.08
C LEU A 58 -2.77 -15.25 -18.40
N LEU A 59 -3.60 -14.29 -17.99
CA LEU A 59 -5.04 -14.37 -18.31
C LEU A 59 -5.29 -14.31 -19.82
N ARG A 60 -4.61 -13.41 -20.56
CA ARG A 60 -4.71 -13.35 -22.01
C ARG A 60 -4.24 -14.63 -22.67
N TYR A 61 -3.12 -15.19 -22.21
CA TYR A 61 -2.66 -16.50 -22.67
C TYR A 61 -3.70 -17.59 -22.44
N ILE A 62 -4.33 -17.66 -21.27
CA ILE A 62 -5.41 -18.62 -20.97
C ILE A 62 -6.61 -18.42 -21.89
N LEU A 63 -6.99 -17.17 -22.18
CA LEU A 63 -8.11 -16.83 -23.05
C LEU A 63 -7.82 -17.20 -24.51
N ASP A 64 -6.59 -16.95 -24.99
CA ASP A 64 -6.13 -17.34 -26.32
C ASP A 64 -6.10 -18.86 -26.48
N MET A 65 -5.67 -19.59 -25.45
CA MET A 65 -5.65 -21.05 -25.45
C MET A 65 -7.04 -21.71 -25.55
N GLN A 66 -8.13 -21.05 -25.19
CA GLN A 66 -9.50 -21.65 -25.24
C GLN A 66 -9.87 -22.16 -26.61
N GLY A 67 -9.26 -21.63 -27.68
CA GLY A 67 -9.40 -22.14 -29.04
C GLY A 67 -8.52 -23.36 -29.42
N HIS A 68 -7.50 -23.70 -28.60
CA HIS A 68 -6.43 -24.65 -28.95
C HIS A 68 -5.98 -25.51 -27.75
N ILE A 69 -6.90 -25.88 -26.83
CA ILE A 69 -6.58 -26.62 -25.61
C ILE A 69 -6.07 -28.02 -25.96
N SER A 70 -4.80 -28.30 -25.68
CA SER A 70 -4.17 -29.61 -25.91
C SER A 70 -4.55 -30.63 -24.82
N SER A 71 -4.81 -30.16 -23.55
CA SER A 71 -5.30 -31.02 -22.45
C SER A 71 -6.00 -30.19 -21.37
N VAL A 72 -7.05 -30.78 -20.76
CA VAL A 72 -7.75 -30.20 -19.59
C VAL A 72 -6.81 -29.99 -18.39
N GLU A 73 -5.82 -30.87 -18.23
CA GLU A 73 -4.84 -30.77 -17.15
C GLU A 73 -3.95 -29.54 -17.29
N GLN A 74 -3.49 -29.23 -18.49
CA GLN A 74 -2.71 -28.02 -18.78
C GLN A 74 -3.51 -26.75 -18.47
N TYR A 75 -4.78 -26.69 -18.92
CA TYR A 75 -5.66 -25.57 -18.61
C TYR A 75 -5.82 -25.36 -17.10
N ASN A 76 -6.14 -26.43 -16.36
CA ASN A 76 -6.31 -26.36 -14.90
C ASN A 76 -5.04 -25.89 -14.18
N SER A 77 -3.86 -26.32 -14.65
CA SER A 77 -2.57 -25.86 -14.11
C SER A 77 -2.36 -24.36 -14.31
N MET A 78 -2.68 -23.83 -15.50
CA MET A 78 -2.57 -22.40 -15.79
C MET A 78 -3.56 -21.56 -14.98
N VAL A 79 -4.80 -22.02 -14.82
CA VAL A 79 -5.81 -21.37 -13.98
C VAL A 79 -5.39 -21.39 -12.51
N THR A 80 -4.79 -22.47 -12.04
CA THR A 80 -4.26 -22.55 -10.67
C THR A 80 -3.11 -21.56 -10.48
N LEU A 81 -2.17 -21.50 -11.41
CA LEU A 81 -1.08 -20.52 -11.39
C LEU A 81 -1.62 -19.09 -11.37
N TYR A 82 -2.59 -18.77 -12.22
CA TYR A 82 -3.28 -17.47 -12.24
C TYR A 82 -3.84 -17.12 -10.87
N ARG A 83 -4.58 -18.03 -10.22
CA ARG A 83 -5.18 -17.79 -8.89
C ARG A 83 -4.11 -17.54 -7.82
N VAL A 84 -3.00 -18.29 -7.84
CA VAL A 84 -1.89 -18.09 -6.91
C VAL A 84 -1.23 -16.72 -7.12
N MET A 85 -0.96 -16.33 -8.36
CA MET A 85 -0.36 -15.03 -8.66
C MET A 85 -1.27 -13.88 -8.22
N ARG A 86 -2.59 -13.98 -8.49
CA ARG A 86 -3.60 -13.02 -8.01
C ARG A 86 -3.65 -12.96 -6.48
N GLY A 87 -3.56 -14.12 -5.81
CA GLY A 87 -3.51 -14.19 -4.34
C GLY A 87 -2.31 -13.45 -3.76
N ILE A 88 -1.09 -13.71 -4.28
CA ILE A 88 0.13 -13.00 -3.87
C ILE A 88 -0.02 -11.49 -4.07
N GLY A 89 -0.65 -11.08 -5.17
CA GLY A 89 -0.89 -9.67 -5.49
C GLY A 89 -1.73 -8.92 -4.46
N ARG A 90 -2.67 -9.61 -3.79
CA ARG A 90 -3.53 -9.02 -2.76
C ARG A 90 -2.76 -8.46 -1.56
N ILE A 91 -1.51 -8.86 -1.38
CA ILE A 91 -0.62 -8.33 -0.33
C ILE A 91 -0.22 -6.87 -0.61
N ALA A 92 -0.18 -6.44 -1.87
CA ALA A 92 0.29 -5.12 -2.26
C ALA A 92 -0.61 -3.99 -1.72
N PHE A 93 -1.92 -4.10 -1.88
CA PHE A 93 -2.86 -3.03 -1.57
C PHE A 93 -2.88 -2.63 -0.08
N PRO A 94 -2.95 -3.55 0.90
CA PRO A 94 -2.86 -3.17 2.32
C PRO A 94 -1.55 -2.46 2.68
N ILE A 95 -0.41 -2.86 2.07
CA ILE A 95 0.87 -2.19 2.29
C ILE A 95 0.81 -0.75 1.74
N TYR A 96 0.23 -0.54 0.55
CA TYR A 96 0.08 0.82 0.00
C TYR A 96 -0.87 1.66 0.84
N CYS A 97 -2.00 1.11 1.33
CA CYS A 97 -2.91 1.81 2.24
C CYS A 97 -2.22 2.22 3.54
N PHE A 98 -1.44 1.31 4.14
CA PHE A 98 -0.65 1.61 5.34
C PHE A 98 0.38 2.72 5.06
N LEU A 99 1.14 2.62 3.99
CA LEU A 99 2.14 3.62 3.61
C LEU A 99 1.52 4.96 3.20
N LEU A 100 0.28 4.95 2.69
CA LEU A 100 -0.50 6.15 2.39
C LEU A 100 -0.84 6.91 3.68
N VAL A 101 -1.33 6.20 4.70
CA VAL A 101 -1.63 6.76 6.03
C VAL A 101 -0.35 7.30 6.68
N GLU A 102 0.75 6.56 6.64
CA GLU A 102 2.06 7.00 7.11
C GLU A 102 2.56 8.25 6.35
N GLY A 103 2.41 8.26 5.04
CA GLY A 103 2.76 9.39 4.18
C GLY A 103 1.94 10.64 4.49
N PHE A 104 0.64 10.47 4.71
CA PHE A 104 -0.27 11.56 5.11
C PHE A 104 0.16 12.20 6.44
N GLN A 105 0.49 11.40 7.44
CA GLN A 105 0.92 11.87 8.75
C GLN A 105 2.29 12.58 8.71
N LYS A 106 3.23 12.06 7.91
CA LYS A 106 4.63 12.52 7.87
C LYS A 106 4.90 13.62 6.83
N THR A 107 3.92 13.98 6.00
CA THR A 107 4.13 15.00 4.96
C THR A 107 4.11 16.41 5.53
N ARG A 108 5.11 17.23 5.13
CA ARG A 108 5.15 18.66 5.49
C ARG A 108 4.21 19.52 4.62
N ASN A 109 3.90 19.05 3.41
CA ASN A 109 3.06 19.78 2.46
C ASN A 109 2.05 18.83 1.81
N LEU A 110 0.86 18.78 2.42
CA LEU A 110 -0.22 17.90 1.98
C LEU A 110 -0.72 18.25 0.58
N LYS A 111 -0.85 19.54 0.25
CA LYS A 111 -1.30 19.97 -1.09
C LYS A 111 -0.36 19.44 -2.19
N LYS A 112 0.97 19.56 -2.01
CA LYS A 112 1.95 19.01 -2.95
C LYS A 112 1.92 17.48 -2.99
N TYR A 113 1.56 16.81 -1.89
CA TYR A 113 1.41 15.35 -1.84
C TYR A 113 0.20 14.90 -2.65
N ILE A 114 -0.97 15.51 -2.44
CA ILE A 114 -2.21 15.24 -3.19
C ILE A 114 -2.01 15.53 -4.68
N LEU A 115 -1.48 16.72 -5.03
CA LEU A 115 -1.24 17.08 -6.43
C LEU A 115 -0.36 16.06 -7.14
N ARG A 116 0.74 15.64 -6.51
CA ARG A 116 1.63 14.63 -7.09
C ARG A 116 0.93 13.29 -7.26
N LEU A 117 0.18 12.83 -6.26
CA LEU A 117 -0.58 11.59 -6.35
C LEU A 117 -1.62 11.66 -7.47
N GLY A 118 -2.33 12.79 -7.59
CA GLY A 118 -3.31 13.04 -8.66
C GLY A 118 -2.69 13.04 -10.05
N VAL A 119 -1.55 13.72 -10.23
CA VAL A 119 -0.85 13.72 -11.53
C VAL A 119 -0.43 12.31 -11.93
N PHE A 120 0.14 11.52 -11.00
CA PHE A 120 0.52 10.15 -11.31
C PHE A 120 -0.68 9.20 -11.46
N ALA A 121 -1.81 9.46 -10.77
CA ALA A 121 -3.04 8.74 -11.01
C ALA A 121 -3.53 8.94 -12.46
N LEU A 122 -3.58 10.19 -12.94
CA LEU A 122 -3.97 10.48 -14.33
C LEU A 122 -3.00 9.87 -15.37
N ILE A 123 -1.69 9.95 -15.13
CA ILE A 123 -0.69 9.34 -16.02
C ILE A 123 -0.86 7.81 -16.06
N ALA A 124 -1.25 7.21 -14.95
CA ALA A 124 -1.39 5.76 -14.82
C ALA A 124 -2.64 5.20 -15.52
N GLU A 125 -3.67 6.01 -15.75
CA GLU A 125 -4.92 5.54 -16.37
C GLU A 125 -4.72 5.00 -17.79
N VAL A 126 -3.93 5.66 -18.64
CA VAL A 126 -3.71 5.19 -20.00
C VAL A 126 -3.01 3.82 -20.04
N PRO A 127 -1.86 3.59 -19.34
CA PRO A 127 -1.29 2.24 -19.22
C PRO A 127 -2.23 1.22 -18.59
N PHE A 128 -3.04 1.63 -17.61
CA PHE A 128 -4.00 0.75 -16.95
C PHE A 128 -5.10 0.32 -17.90
N ASP A 129 -5.72 1.27 -18.62
CA ASP A 129 -6.77 0.97 -19.61
C ASP A 129 -6.26 0.07 -20.72
N LEU A 130 -5.06 0.34 -21.27
CA LEU A 130 -4.44 -0.53 -22.27
C LEU A 130 -4.20 -1.94 -21.71
N ALA A 131 -3.67 -2.03 -20.48
CA ALA A 131 -3.35 -3.31 -19.87
C ALA A 131 -4.60 -4.16 -19.55
N PHE A 132 -5.68 -3.56 -19.11
CA PHE A 132 -6.86 -4.30 -18.67
C PHE A 132 -8.00 -4.35 -19.70
N THR A 133 -8.25 -3.27 -20.43
CA THR A 133 -9.40 -3.17 -21.36
C THR A 133 -9.00 -3.23 -22.83
N ALA A 134 -7.72 -3.27 -23.16
CA ALA A 134 -7.19 -3.16 -24.53
C ALA A 134 -7.67 -1.89 -25.27
N ARG A 135 -7.94 -0.81 -24.52
CA ARG A 135 -8.36 0.50 -25.02
C ARG A 135 -7.49 1.61 -24.44
N VAL A 136 -7.31 2.70 -25.18
CA VAL A 136 -6.53 3.84 -24.71
C VAL A 136 -7.24 4.58 -23.57
N PHE A 137 -8.58 4.56 -23.59
CA PHE A 137 -9.42 5.21 -22.60
C PHE A 137 -10.68 4.39 -22.31
N SER A 138 -10.95 4.15 -21.03
CA SER A 138 -12.13 3.41 -20.57
C SER A 138 -12.65 3.98 -19.26
N LEU A 139 -13.94 4.25 -19.16
CA LEU A 139 -14.58 4.67 -17.90
C LEU A 139 -15.21 3.49 -17.15
N ARG A 140 -14.97 2.25 -17.60
CA ARG A 140 -15.58 1.06 -16.97
C ARG A 140 -14.93 0.69 -15.65
N TYR A 141 -13.63 0.91 -15.53
CA TYR A 141 -12.82 0.48 -14.41
C TYR A 141 -11.59 1.38 -14.31
N GLN A 142 -11.33 1.95 -13.16
CA GLN A 142 -10.25 2.92 -12.94
C GLN A 142 -9.19 2.35 -12.01
N SER A 143 -7.96 2.83 -12.15
CA SER A 143 -6.80 2.31 -11.43
C SER A 143 -6.88 2.49 -9.91
N VAL A 144 -6.15 1.64 -9.17
CA VAL A 144 -5.97 1.74 -7.72
C VAL A 144 -5.38 3.09 -7.28
N MET A 145 -4.66 3.78 -8.17
CA MET A 145 -4.10 5.11 -7.87
C MET A 145 -5.20 6.14 -7.58
N LEU A 146 -6.35 6.04 -8.26
CA LEU A 146 -7.52 6.87 -7.97
C LEU A 146 -8.17 6.51 -6.63
N THR A 147 -8.25 5.21 -6.28
CA THR A 147 -8.69 4.80 -4.93
C THR A 147 -7.81 5.46 -3.85
N LEU A 148 -6.49 5.41 -4.02
CA LEU A 148 -5.54 6.02 -3.08
C LEU A 148 -5.69 7.54 -3.02
N LEU A 149 -5.94 8.20 -4.15
CA LEU A 149 -6.18 9.65 -4.21
C LEU A 149 -7.46 10.04 -3.46
N VAL A 150 -8.57 9.36 -3.71
CA VAL A 150 -9.84 9.59 -2.99
C VAL A 150 -9.65 9.32 -1.50
N GLY A 151 -8.91 8.26 -1.13
CA GLY A 151 -8.57 7.94 0.25
C GLY A 151 -7.80 9.06 0.96
N VAL A 152 -6.81 9.68 0.29
CA VAL A 152 -6.07 10.83 0.85
C VAL A 152 -6.98 12.06 1.01
N LEU A 153 -7.87 12.32 0.06
CA LEU A 153 -8.84 13.43 0.15
C LEU A 153 -9.82 13.19 1.30
N THR A 154 -10.30 11.97 1.48
CA THR A 154 -11.17 11.57 2.59
C THR A 154 -10.45 11.74 3.95
N MET A 155 -9.21 11.27 4.08
CA MET A 155 -8.39 11.50 5.28
C MET A 155 -8.19 13.00 5.55
N TRP A 156 -7.97 13.79 4.50
CA TRP A 156 -7.84 15.25 4.65
C TRP A 156 -9.12 15.88 5.17
N GLY A 157 -10.29 15.55 4.61
CA GLY A 157 -11.59 16.01 5.09
C GLY A 157 -11.82 15.68 6.57
N VAL A 158 -11.58 14.41 6.97
CA VAL A 158 -11.69 14.00 8.38
C VAL A 158 -10.69 14.77 9.27
N SER A 159 -9.45 14.96 8.81
CA SER A 159 -8.44 15.70 9.58
C SER A 159 -8.81 17.19 9.77
N LEU A 160 -9.54 17.81 8.84
CA LEU A 160 -10.07 19.16 8.99
C LEU A 160 -11.16 19.21 10.07
N LEU A 161 -12.06 18.21 10.07
CA LEU A 161 -13.06 18.10 11.14
C LEU A 161 -12.41 17.89 12.51
N GLU A 162 -11.42 17.01 12.63
CA GLU A 162 -10.66 16.77 13.87
C GLU A 162 -10.03 18.06 14.44
N ARG A 163 -9.70 19.05 13.60
CA ARG A 163 -9.09 20.32 14.02
C ARG A 163 -10.08 21.39 14.42
N HIS A 164 -11.26 21.43 13.80
CA HIS A 164 -12.21 22.54 13.94
C HIS A 164 -13.43 22.17 14.80
N VAL A 165 -13.82 20.89 14.87
CA VAL A 165 -15.02 20.44 15.57
C VAL A 165 -14.62 19.91 16.95
N LYS A 166 -15.06 20.61 18.02
CA LYS A 166 -14.81 20.19 19.41
C LYS A 166 -15.85 19.23 19.96
N ASN A 167 -17.09 19.30 19.45
CA ASN A 167 -18.18 18.43 19.88
C ASN A 167 -17.97 17.01 19.32
N ARG A 168 -17.89 16.02 20.22
CA ARG A 168 -17.65 14.62 19.86
C ARG A 168 -18.71 14.02 18.95
N ILE A 169 -19.98 14.34 19.19
CA ILE A 169 -21.11 13.81 18.40
C ILE A 169 -21.01 14.36 16.98
N LEU A 170 -20.83 15.67 16.84
CA LEU A 170 -20.66 16.32 15.52
C LEU A 170 -19.41 15.85 14.79
N LEU A 171 -18.33 15.56 15.51
CA LEU A 171 -17.11 15.00 14.92
C LEU A 171 -17.34 13.59 14.36
N VAL A 172 -18.04 12.72 15.11
CA VAL A 172 -18.36 11.36 14.65
C VAL A 172 -19.31 11.39 13.46
N LEU A 173 -20.40 12.16 13.54
CA LEU A 173 -21.38 12.27 12.44
C LEU A 173 -20.76 12.91 11.20
N GLY A 174 -20.02 14.00 11.36
CA GLY A 174 -19.31 14.65 10.26
C GLY A 174 -18.23 13.76 9.65
N GLY A 175 -17.48 13.03 10.48
CA GLY A 175 -16.49 12.04 10.03
C GLY A 175 -17.15 10.92 9.23
N ALA A 176 -18.25 10.36 9.73
CA ALA A 176 -19.02 9.33 9.01
C ALA A 176 -19.54 9.85 7.66
N LEU A 177 -20.05 11.09 7.62
CA LEU A 177 -20.50 11.72 6.37
C LEU A 177 -19.34 11.88 5.36
N VAL A 178 -18.17 12.39 5.79
CA VAL A 178 -17.00 12.54 4.91
C VAL A 178 -16.53 11.18 4.38
N ILE A 179 -16.53 10.13 5.21
CA ILE A 179 -16.20 8.77 4.79
C ILE A 179 -17.21 8.25 3.77
N ALA A 180 -18.51 8.45 4.03
CA ALA A 180 -19.59 8.04 3.11
C ALA A 180 -19.47 8.75 1.75
N LEU A 181 -19.17 10.06 1.75
CA LEU A 181 -18.93 10.83 0.53
C LEU A 181 -17.69 10.32 -0.23
N GLY A 182 -16.59 10.03 0.47
CA GLY A 182 -15.40 9.46 -0.15
C GLY A 182 -15.65 8.06 -0.71
N ALA A 183 -16.35 7.20 0.02
CA ALA A 183 -16.75 5.86 -0.42
C ALA A 183 -17.68 5.93 -1.65
N GLY A 184 -18.67 6.81 -1.63
CA GLY A 184 -19.58 7.07 -2.75
C GLY A 184 -18.85 7.60 -3.98
N ALA A 185 -17.87 8.51 -3.80
CA ALA A 185 -17.05 9.01 -4.90
C ALA A 185 -16.21 7.89 -5.54
N ALA A 186 -15.56 7.05 -4.74
CA ALA A 186 -14.78 5.91 -5.24
C ALA A 186 -15.63 4.91 -6.03
N GLU A 187 -16.86 4.64 -5.57
CA GLU A 187 -17.81 3.77 -6.23
C GLU A 187 -18.32 4.35 -7.56
N LEU A 188 -18.73 5.63 -7.54
CA LEU A 188 -19.19 6.34 -8.75
C LEU A 188 -18.09 6.44 -9.81
N MET A 189 -16.85 6.63 -9.40
CA MET A 189 -15.68 6.62 -10.28
C MET A 189 -15.28 5.21 -10.72
N LYS A 190 -15.88 4.16 -10.18
CA LYS A 190 -15.56 2.75 -10.46
C LYS A 190 -14.07 2.43 -10.24
N THR A 191 -13.50 2.95 -9.16
CA THR A 191 -12.09 2.71 -8.83
C THR A 191 -11.87 1.27 -8.40
N ASP A 192 -10.65 0.74 -8.58
CA ASP A 192 -10.29 -0.69 -8.44
C ASP A 192 -10.81 -1.34 -7.14
N TYR A 193 -10.72 -0.63 -6.02
CA TYR A 193 -11.23 -1.15 -4.73
C TYR A 193 -12.52 -0.47 -4.26
N GLY A 194 -13.09 0.46 -5.04
CA GLY A 194 -14.36 1.13 -4.75
C GLY A 194 -14.49 1.64 -3.31
N TYR A 195 -15.68 1.52 -2.74
CA TYR A 195 -15.98 1.94 -1.37
C TYR A 195 -15.20 1.13 -0.31
N LEU A 196 -14.92 -0.16 -0.56
CA LEU A 196 -14.15 -1.01 0.36
C LEU A 196 -12.73 -0.48 0.54
N GLY A 197 -12.08 -0.01 -0.53
CA GLY A 197 -10.76 0.60 -0.45
C GLY A 197 -10.73 1.82 0.46
N ILE A 198 -11.75 2.68 0.39
CA ILE A 198 -11.86 3.84 1.27
C ILE A 198 -12.07 3.43 2.72
N LEU A 199 -12.95 2.45 2.99
CA LEU A 199 -13.16 1.92 4.35
C LEU A 199 -11.87 1.35 4.94
N CYS A 200 -11.12 0.56 4.16
CA CYS A 200 -9.84 0.00 4.58
C CYS A 200 -8.82 1.11 4.95
N ILE A 201 -8.67 2.13 4.10
CA ILE A 201 -7.79 3.28 4.36
C ILE A 201 -8.24 4.01 5.64
N MET A 202 -9.54 4.24 5.82
CA MET A 202 -10.06 4.98 6.96
C MET A 202 -9.96 4.21 8.28
N VAL A 203 -10.09 2.88 8.28
CA VAL A 203 -9.81 2.06 9.47
C VAL A 203 -8.34 2.15 9.86
N LEU A 204 -7.41 2.04 8.90
CA LEU A 204 -5.98 2.22 9.17
C LEU A 204 -5.68 3.64 9.66
N TYR A 205 -6.35 4.67 9.13
CA TYR A 205 -6.21 6.05 9.59
C TYR A 205 -6.78 6.26 11.00
N ALA A 206 -7.93 5.71 11.31
CA ALA A 206 -8.55 5.81 12.64
C ALA A 206 -7.68 5.17 13.74
N LEU A 207 -7.08 4.01 13.43
CA LEU A 207 -6.23 3.25 14.36
C LEU A 207 -4.74 3.66 14.34
N ARG A 208 -4.37 4.69 13.59
CA ARG A 208 -2.99 5.12 13.35
C ARG A 208 -2.14 5.44 14.58
N ARG A 209 -2.79 5.73 15.71
CA ARG A 209 -2.09 6.12 16.95
C ARG A 209 -1.48 4.93 17.69
N VAL A 210 -2.02 3.74 17.51
CA VAL A 210 -1.62 2.53 18.21
C VAL A 210 -1.32 1.43 17.21
N LYS A 211 -0.04 1.15 17.00
CA LYS A 211 0.45 0.26 15.93
C LYS A 211 -0.21 -1.13 15.94
N TRP A 212 -0.30 -1.78 17.10
CA TRP A 212 -0.89 -3.12 17.18
C TRP A 212 -2.40 -3.12 16.90
N MET A 213 -3.14 -2.06 17.29
CA MET A 213 -4.56 -1.90 16.93
C MET A 213 -4.71 -1.67 15.42
N GLN A 214 -3.79 -0.91 14.80
CA GLN A 214 -3.76 -0.70 13.36
C GLN A 214 -3.50 -2.00 12.60
N ILE A 215 -2.64 -2.89 13.13
CA ILE A 215 -2.38 -4.21 12.56
C ILE A 215 -3.62 -5.11 12.69
N LEU A 216 -4.20 -5.24 13.90
CA LEU A 216 -5.37 -6.08 14.12
C LEU A 216 -6.59 -5.58 13.35
N GLY A 217 -6.88 -4.28 13.42
CA GLY A 217 -7.97 -3.67 12.66
C GLY A 217 -7.77 -3.78 11.15
N GLY A 218 -6.51 -3.67 10.70
CA GLY A 218 -6.14 -3.91 9.32
C GLY A 218 -6.40 -5.36 8.90
N CYS A 219 -5.93 -6.35 9.66
CA CYS A 219 -6.21 -7.76 9.37
C CYS A 219 -7.72 -8.02 9.26
N LEU A 220 -8.52 -7.42 10.15
CA LEU A 220 -9.97 -7.59 10.14
C LEU A 220 -10.63 -6.93 8.93
N VAL A 221 -10.30 -5.66 8.64
CA VAL A 221 -10.95 -4.92 7.56
C VAL A 221 -10.54 -5.43 6.16
N PHE A 222 -9.37 -6.08 6.03
CA PHE A 222 -8.94 -6.69 4.78
C PHE A 222 -9.28 -8.18 4.65
N SER A 223 -9.97 -8.79 5.64
CA SER A 223 -10.27 -10.23 5.65
C SER A 223 -11.21 -10.72 4.54
N TRP A 224 -11.90 -9.80 3.86
CA TRP A 224 -12.68 -10.12 2.65
C TRP A 224 -11.81 -10.61 1.47
N GLU A 225 -10.52 -10.31 1.48
CA GLU A 225 -9.50 -10.87 0.60
C GLU A 225 -8.58 -11.80 1.40
N VAL A 226 -8.69 -13.10 1.20
CA VAL A 226 -8.03 -14.13 2.03
C VAL A 226 -6.52 -13.92 2.20
N TRP A 227 -5.83 -13.42 1.15
CA TRP A 227 -4.39 -13.20 1.14
C TRP A 227 -3.96 -11.83 1.67
N ALA A 228 -4.86 -10.85 1.69
CA ALA A 228 -4.54 -9.48 2.08
C ALA A 228 -4.05 -9.32 3.54
N PRO A 229 -4.58 -10.05 4.54
CA PRO A 229 -4.07 -10.00 5.92
C PRO A 229 -2.59 -10.38 6.06
N VAL A 230 -2.03 -11.18 5.16
CA VAL A 230 -0.60 -11.54 5.16
C VAL A 230 0.30 -10.31 5.05
N ALA A 231 -0.19 -9.23 4.45
CA ALA A 231 0.51 -7.95 4.36
C ALA A 231 0.87 -7.36 5.73
N PHE A 232 0.10 -7.68 6.77
CA PHE A 232 0.34 -7.14 8.11
C PHE A 232 1.52 -7.80 8.82
N LEU A 233 2.03 -8.94 8.33
CA LEU A 233 3.30 -9.51 8.81
C LEU A 233 4.48 -8.55 8.54
N PRO A 234 4.82 -8.15 7.31
CA PRO A 234 5.88 -7.18 7.09
C PRO A 234 5.57 -5.80 7.69
N ILE A 235 4.30 -5.37 7.75
CA ILE A 235 3.90 -4.11 8.40
C ILE A 235 4.20 -4.15 9.91
N ALA A 236 4.04 -5.30 10.58
CA ALA A 236 4.36 -5.45 11.99
C ALA A 236 5.84 -5.16 12.30
N PHE A 237 6.73 -5.48 11.37
CA PHE A 237 8.16 -5.20 11.48
C PHE A 237 8.55 -3.78 11.03
N TYR A 238 7.62 -2.96 10.57
CA TYR A 238 7.92 -1.59 10.19
C TYR A 238 8.40 -0.75 11.38
N ASP A 239 9.54 -0.08 11.22
CA ASP A 239 10.24 0.64 12.30
C ASP A 239 10.08 2.18 12.25
N GLY A 240 9.24 2.68 11.35
CA GLY A 240 9.01 4.12 11.19
C GLY A 240 10.04 4.84 10.33
N ARG A 241 11.16 4.19 9.92
CA ARG A 241 12.18 4.79 9.05
C ARG A 241 11.68 4.88 7.62
N ARG A 242 12.03 5.98 6.95
CA ARG A 242 11.65 6.19 5.55
C ARG A 242 12.39 5.23 4.59
N GLY A 243 13.65 4.92 4.87
CA GLY A 243 14.53 4.18 3.98
C GLY A 243 14.98 5.01 2.75
N LEU A 244 15.22 4.33 1.62
CA LEU A 244 15.73 4.92 0.40
C LEU A 244 14.84 6.03 -0.16
N ARG A 245 15.44 7.11 -0.68
CA ARG A 245 14.73 8.29 -1.21
C ARG A 245 14.39 8.15 -2.71
N LEU A 246 13.89 7.01 -3.13
CA LEU A 246 13.56 6.68 -4.52
C LEU A 246 12.11 7.06 -4.87
N LYS A 247 11.69 8.28 -4.51
CA LYS A 247 10.32 8.75 -4.62
C LYS A 247 9.72 8.59 -6.03
N TYR A 248 10.42 9.06 -7.05
CA TYR A 248 9.94 9.01 -8.43
C TYR A 248 9.94 7.60 -9.01
N VAL A 249 10.89 6.75 -8.63
CA VAL A 249 10.89 5.34 -9.01
C VAL A 249 9.60 4.65 -8.55
N PHE A 250 9.18 4.88 -7.31
CA PHE A 250 7.95 4.30 -6.77
C PHE A 250 6.67 4.80 -7.46
N TYR A 251 6.64 6.05 -7.93
CA TYR A 251 5.48 6.56 -8.68
C TYR A 251 5.50 6.09 -10.14
N LEU A 252 6.66 6.09 -10.79
CA LEU A 252 6.79 5.71 -12.19
C LEU A 252 6.63 4.21 -12.41
N PHE A 253 6.96 3.39 -11.42
CA PHE A 253 6.84 1.94 -11.51
C PHE A 253 5.43 1.50 -11.92
N TYR A 254 4.38 2.12 -11.32
CA TYR A 254 3.00 1.71 -11.58
C TYR A 254 2.60 1.86 -13.06
N PRO A 255 2.70 3.03 -13.69
CA PRO A 255 2.36 3.14 -15.12
C PRO A 255 3.33 2.36 -16.03
N LEU A 256 4.63 2.33 -15.69
CA LEU A 256 5.64 1.74 -16.57
C LEU A 256 5.51 0.22 -16.67
N HIS A 257 5.35 -0.50 -15.55
CA HIS A 257 5.25 -1.96 -15.61
C HIS A 257 3.97 -2.40 -16.33
N LEU A 258 2.82 -1.70 -16.15
CA LEU A 258 1.59 -1.99 -16.87
C LEU A 258 1.76 -1.78 -18.37
N LEU A 259 2.41 -0.70 -18.78
CA LEU A 259 2.72 -0.44 -20.19
C LEU A 259 3.62 -1.53 -20.78
N ILE A 260 4.68 -1.92 -20.05
CA ILE A 260 5.59 -3.00 -20.50
C ILE A 260 4.82 -4.31 -20.63
N LEU A 261 4.00 -4.70 -19.67
CA LEU A 261 3.20 -5.93 -19.75
C LEU A 261 2.21 -5.91 -20.92
N TYR A 262 1.57 -4.76 -21.18
CA TYR A 262 0.71 -4.59 -22.35
C TYR A 262 1.49 -4.74 -23.66
N LEU A 263 2.67 -4.09 -23.78
CA LEU A 263 3.51 -4.21 -24.97
C LEU A 263 3.98 -5.65 -25.23
N ILE A 264 4.26 -6.42 -24.17
CA ILE A 264 4.55 -7.85 -24.28
C ILE A 264 3.32 -8.58 -24.89
N CYS A 265 2.10 -8.28 -24.40
CA CYS A 265 0.88 -8.86 -24.97
C CYS A 265 0.66 -8.47 -26.43
N VAL A 266 0.95 -7.23 -26.81
CA VAL A 266 0.90 -6.80 -28.22
C VAL A 266 1.90 -7.59 -29.08
N TYR A 267 3.14 -7.74 -28.61
CA TYR A 267 4.16 -8.52 -29.31
C TYR A 267 3.77 -9.99 -29.49
N MET A 268 3.08 -10.58 -28.49
CA MET A 268 2.57 -11.96 -28.53
C MET A 268 1.28 -12.12 -29.34
N GLY A 269 0.72 -11.05 -29.92
CA GLY A 269 -0.54 -11.08 -30.68
C GLY A 269 -1.80 -10.97 -29.81
N TRP A 270 -1.69 -10.79 -28.49
CA TRP A 270 -2.81 -10.74 -27.54
C TRP A 270 -3.25 -9.31 -27.18
N GLY A 271 -2.73 -8.31 -27.88
CA GLY A 271 -2.98 -6.89 -27.56
C GLY A 271 -4.45 -6.47 -27.59
N ASN A 272 -5.26 -7.14 -28.41
CA ASN A 272 -6.70 -6.86 -28.59
C ASN A 272 -7.62 -7.65 -27.63
N ILE A 273 -7.08 -8.57 -26.83
CA ILE A 273 -7.84 -9.38 -25.88
C ILE A 273 -7.98 -8.57 -24.58
N PRO A 274 -9.19 -8.19 -24.12
CA PRO A 274 -9.33 -7.54 -22.83
C PRO A 274 -9.03 -8.52 -21.70
N ALA A 275 -8.44 -8.02 -20.61
CA ALA A 275 -8.14 -8.80 -19.41
C ALA A 275 -9.20 -8.62 -18.30
N VAL A 276 -10.20 -7.74 -18.53
CA VAL A 276 -11.35 -7.47 -17.65
C VAL A 276 -12.63 -7.39 -18.48
#